data_37ea10d74d77cb50fa47857976e3e6d3
#
_entry.id   37ea10d74d77cb50fa47857976e3e6d3
#
_cell.length_a   1.000
_cell.length_b   1.000
_cell.length_c   1.000
_cell.angle_alpha   90.00
_cell.angle_beta   90.00
_cell.angle_gamma   90.00
#
_symmetry.space_group_name_H-M   'P 1'
#
loop_
_entity.id
_entity.type
_entity.pdbx_description
1 polymer ?
#
loop_
_entity_poly.entity_id
_entity_poly.type
_entity_poly.pdbx_seq_one_letter_code
_entity_poly.pdbx_strand_id
1 'polypeptide(L)'
;GTTDRWLAISASLEREEAACAPAGGMVLPDGQVVTGRTSDLLGASAALLINALKRLGGIDQDLDLISTHVLEPICRLKTGVLGNKNPRLHSDEVLIALCVSALTNPIAAMAQAQLPKLRGCDAHFTVVLSDVDEKLYRRLGIHVSCEPKYERQRLYFK
;
A
#
# COMPACT_ATOMS: atom_id res chain seq x y z
N GLY A 1 -17.54 -3.03 7.91
CA GLY A 1 -18.26 -4.15 8.55
C GLY A 1 -17.70 -5.49 8.14
N THR A 2 -18.39 -6.55 8.53
CA THR A 2 -17.95 -7.94 8.27
C THR A 2 -17.84 -8.23 6.77
N THR A 3 -18.79 -7.75 5.97
CA THR A 3 -18.78 -7.93 4.52
C THR A 3 -17.56 -7.27 3.90
N ASP A 4 -17.23 -6.05 4.31
CA ASP A 4 -16.05 -5.33 3.80
C ASP A 4 -14.76 -6.06 4.17
N ARG A 5 -14.70 -6.62 5.38
CA ARG A 5 -13.54 -7.43 5.79
C ARG A 5 -13.33 -8.61 4.88
N TRP A 6 -14.39 -9.35 4.53
CA TRP A 6 -14.29 -10.49 3.63
C TRP A 6 -13.92 -10.09 2.22
N LEU A 7 -14.42 -8.95 1.72
CA LEU A 7 -14.04 -8.43 0.40
C LEU A 7 -12.55 -8.06 0.37
N ALA A 8 -12.04 -7.41 1.41
CA ALA A 8 -10.63 -7.07 1.50
C ALA A 8 -9.74 -8.32 1.55
N ILE A 9 -10.14 -9.33 2.32
CA ILE A 9 -9.40 -10.60 2.41
C ILE A 9 -9.36 -11.29 1.04
N SER A 10 -10.52 -11.47 0.41
CA SER A 10 -10.62 -12.15 -0.90
C SER A 10 -9.79 -11.43 -1.96
N ALA A 11 -9.90 -10.11 -2.02
CA ALA A 11 -9.17 -9.31 -3.02
C ALA A 11 -7.66 -9.41 -2.83
N SER A 12 -7.19 -9.38 -1.57
CA SER A 12 -5.76 -9.49 -1.30
C SER A 12 -5.20 -10.84 -1.72
N LEU A 13 -5.93 -11.93 -1.43
CA LEU A 13 -5.50 -13.28 -1.78
C LEU A 13 -5.51 -13.50 -3.29
N GLU A 14 -6.52 -13.03 -3.99
CA GLU A 14 -6.58 -13.10 -5.45
C GLU A 14 -5.44 -12.32 -6.09
N ARG A 15 -5.14 -11.13 -5.56
CA ARG A 15 -4.06 -10.31 -6.08
C ARG A 15 -2.70 -10.95 -5.85
N GLU A 16 -2.48 -11.55 -4.70
CA GLU A 16 -1.24 -12.28 -4.42
C GLU A 16 -1.05 -13.43 -5.41
N GLU A 17 -2.09 -14.20 -5.64
CA GLU A 17 -2.02 -15.33 -6.57
C GLU A 17 -1.71 -14.87 -7.99
N ALA A 18 -2.39 -13.83 -8.46
CA ALA A 18 -2.18 -13.30 -9.80
C ALA A 18 -0.80 -12.68 -10.00
N ALA A 19 -0.28 -12.02 -8.98
CA ALA A 19 1.02 -11.32 -9.06
C ALA A 19 2.20 -12.19 -8.65
N CYS A 20 1.97 -13.32 -7.99
CA CYS A 20 3.03 -14.13 -7.34
C CYS A 20 3.88 -13.29 -6.39
N ALA A 21 3.27 -12.38 -5.66
CA ALA A 21 3.92 -11.47 -4.74
C ALA A 21 2.97 -11.07 -3.62
N PRO A 22 3.48 -10.74 -2.42
CA PRO A 22 2.64 -10.25 -1.32
C PRO A 22 1.75 -9.11 -1.77
N ALA A 23 0.51 -9.10 -1.31
CA ALA A 23 -0.49 -8.13 -1.74
C ALA A 23 -1.38 -7.69 -0.59
N GLY A 24 -2.08 -6.58 -0.81
CA GLY A 24 -3.12 -6.09 0.07
C GLY A 24 -4.38 -5.72 -0.71
N GLY A 25 -5.49 -5.68 -0.01
CA GLY A 25 -6.78 -5.25 -0.54
C GLY A 25 -7.45 -4.30 0.44
N MET A 26 -8.23 -3.36 -0.09
CA MET A 26 -8.94 -2.37 0.71
C MET A 26 -10.31 -2.10 0.10
N VAL A 27 -11.32 -1.97 0.96
CA VAL A 27 -12.66 -1.55 0.54
C VAL A 27 -12.80 -0.07 0.83
N LEU A 28 -13.08 0.72 -0.21
CA LEU A 28 -13.23 2.16 -0.12
C LEU A 28 -14.66 2.54 0.34
N PRO A 29 -14.87 3.80 0.75
CA PRO A 29 -16.18 4.23 1.28
C PRO A 29 -17.36 3.99 0.34
N ASP A 30 -17.15 4.03 -0.98
CA ASP A 30 -18.18 3.78 -1.98
C ASP A 30 -18.38 2.30 -2.31
N GLY A 31 -17.68 1.40 -1.62
CA GLY A 31 -17.75 -0.03 -1.85
C GLY A 31 -16.80 -0.58 -2.90
N GLN A 32 -16.07 0.28 -3.60
CA GLN A 32 -15.05 -0.19 -4.54
C GLN A 32 -13.91 -0.88 -3.81
N VAL A 33 -13.35 -1.93 -4.43
CA VAL A 33 -12.22 -2.67 -3.87
C VAL A 33 -10.98 -2.36 -4.68
N VAL A 34 -9.91 -1.96 -3.99
CA VAL A 34 -8.60 -1.71 -4.60
C VAL A 34 -7.58 -2.71 -4.05
N THR A 35 -6.57 -3.00 -4.83
CA THR A 35 -5.48 -3.87 -4.42
C THR A 35 -4.13 -3.23 -4.70
N GLY A 36 -3.11 -3.73 -4.02
CA GLY A 36 -1.72 -3.34 -4.28
C GLY A 36 -0.82 -4.54 -4.01
N ARG A 37 0.24 -4.65 -4.76
CA ARG A 37 1.18 -5.75 -4.62
C ARG A 37 2.60 -5.24 -4.44
N THR A 38 3.44 -6.05 -3.82
CA THR A 38 4.87 -5.75 -3.71
C THR A 38 5.50 -5.71 -5.10
N SER A 39 6.27 -4.67 -5.36
CA SER A 39 7.04 -4.48 -6.59
C SER A 39 8.51 -4.21 -6.23
N ASP A 40 9.33 -3.87 -7.22
CA ASP A 40 10.75 -3.59 -6.97
C ASP A 40 10.96 -2.33 -6.11
N LEU A 41 10.07 -1.35 -6.22
CA LEU A 41 10.22 -0.06 -5.54
C LEU A 41 9.34 0.08 -4.31
N LEU A 42 8.17 -0.58 -4.26
CA LEU A 42 7.18 -0.41 -3.21
C LEU A 42 6.81 -1.73 -2.56
N GLY A 43 6.71 -1.73 -1.23
CA GLY A 43 6.06 -2.83 -0.51
C GLY A 43 4.54 -2.80 -0.74
N ALA A 44 3.86 -3.89 -0.40
CA ALA A 44 2.41 -4.01 -0.61
C ALA A 44 1.63 -2.91 0.10
N SER A 45 2.03 -2.52 1.31
CA SER A 45 1.37 -1.46 2.07
C SER A 45 1.46 -0.10 1.37
N ALA A 46 2.62 0.23 0.81
CA ALA A 46 2.82 1.46 0.05
C ALA A 46 2.03 1.44 -1.25
N ALA A 47 2.08 0.33 -1.98
CA ALA A 47 1.36 0.17 -3.25
C ALA A 47 -0.16 0.29 -3.05
N LEU A 48 -0.69 -0.34 -2.01
CA LEU A 48 -2.12 -0.28 -1.71
C LEU A 48 -2.58 1.15 -1.40
N LEU A 49 -1.81 1.89 -0.59
CA LEU A 49 -2.14 3.29 -0.28
C LEU A 49 -2.18 4.14 -1.54
N ILE A 50 -1.17 4.05 -2.38
CA ILE A 50 -1.12 4.82 -3.62
C ILE A 50 -2.31 4.50 -4.51
N ASN A 51 -2.64 3.22 -4.69
CA ASN A 51 -3.76 2.81 -5.51
C ASN A 51 -5.11 3.25 -4.93
N ALA A 52 -5.27 3.23 -3.62
CA ALA A 52 -6.46 3.72 -2.95
C ALA A 52 -6.64 5.23 -3.17
N LEU A 53 -5.57 6.00 -3.01
CA LEU A 53 -5.62 7.46 -3.20
C LEU A 53 -5.92 7.81 -4.66
N LYS A 54 -5.35 7.08 -5.62
CA LYS A 54 -5.69 7.25 -7.03
C LYS A 54 -7.17 7.02 -7.28
N ARG A 55 -7.71 5.92 -6.78
CA ARG A 55 -9.10 5.56 -6.98
C ARG A 55 -10.04 6.61 -6.37
N LEU A 56 -9.75 7.05 -5.17
CA LEU A 56 -10.54 8.08 -4.48
C LEU A 56 -10.49 9.43 -5.20
N GLY A 57 -9.35 9.75 -5.80
CA GLY A 57 -9.16 11.01 -6.54
C GLY A 57 -9.63 10.96 -7.99
N GLY A 58 -10.13 9.82 -8.46
CA GLY A 58 -10.50 9.67 -9.86
C GLY A 58 -9.32 9.74 -10.82
N ILE A 59 -8.14 9.35 -10.35
CA ILE A 59 -6.89 9.40 -11.11
C ILE A 59 -6.69 8.08 -11.85
N ASP A 60 -6.27 8.16 -13.12
CA ASP A 60 -5.98 7.00 -13.95
C ASP A 60 -4.92 6.13 -13.28
N GLN A 61 -5.16 4.81 -13.26
CA GLN A 61 -4.25 3.83 -12.66
C GLN A 61 -2.86 3.84 -13.34
N ASP A 62 -2.80 4.17 -14.62
CA ASP A 62 -1.55 4.16 -15.38
C ASP A 62 -0.67 5.39 -15.11
N LEU A 63 -1.20 6.40 -14.42
CA LEU A 63 -0.41 7.57 -14.07
C LEU A 63 0.43 7.34 -12.83
N ASP A 64 1.70 7.68 -12.90
CA ASP A 64 2.59 7.66 -11.74
C ASP A 64 2.42 8.94 -10.92
N LEU A 65 2.02 8.79 -9.66
CA LEU A 65 1.93 9.93 -8.74
C LEU A 65 3.30 10.43 -8.31
N ILE A 66 4.25 9.50 -8.24
CA ILE A 66 5.62 9.75 -7.83
C ILE A 66 6.52 9.17 -8.92
N SER A 67 7.34 10.02 -9.50
CA SER A 67 8.27 9.58 -10.54
C SER A 67 9.24 8.52 -10.02
N THR A 68 9.60 7.55 -10.88
CA THR A 68 10.66 6.58 -10.57
C THR A 68 12.00 7.28 -10.32
N HIS A 69 12.21 8.45 -10.93
CA HIS A 69 13.39 9.30 -10.66
C HIS A 69 13.45 9.81 -9.21
N VAL A 70 12.31 9.82 -8.51
CA VAL A 70 12.25 10.15 -7.08
C VAL A 70 12.37 8.87 -6.24
N LEU A 71 11.67 7.81 -6.62
CA LEU A 71 11.64 6.56 -5.84
C LEU A 71 12.98 5.82 -5.83
N GLU A 72 13.63 5.71 -6.98
CA GLU A 72 14.89 4.97 -7.09
C GLU A 72 16.01 5.51 -6.20
N PRO A 73 16.25 6.84 -6.14
CA PRO A 73 17.25 7.39 -5.22
C PRO A 73 16.94 7.08 -3.76
N ILE A 74 15.67 7.07 -3.37
CA ILE A 74 15.26 6.74 -2.00
C ILE A 74 15.61 5.28 -1.70
N CYS A 75 15.31 4.36 -2.62
CA CYS A 75 15.66 2.95 -2.46
C CYS A 75 17.17 2.78 -2.30
N ARG A 76 17.96 3.48 -3.10
CA ARG A 76 19.43 3.42 -3.01
C ARG A 76 19.95 3.99 -1.69
N LEU A 77 19.36 5.08 -1.22
CA LEU A 77 19.70 5.66 0.08
C LEU A 77 19.45 4.65 1.22
N LYS A 78 18.29 3.99 1.16
CA LYS A 78 17.91 3.02 2.20
C LYS A 78 18.93 1.89 2.33
N THR A 79 19.38 1.33 1.23
CA THR A 79 20.32 0.21 1.25
C THR A 79 21.78 0.65 1.36
N GLY A 80 22.18 1.68 0.63
CA GLY A 80 23.58 2.09 0.51
C GLY A 80 24.09 2.92 1.68
N VAL A 81 23.25 3.77 2.25
CA VAL A 81 23.66 4.68 3.34
C VAL A 81 23.04 4.28 4.67
N LEU A 82 21.72 4.03 4.67
CA LEU A 82 21.00 3.74 5.91
C LEU A 82 21.10 2.28 6.35
N GLY A 83 21.66 1.42 5.51
CA GLY A 83 21.95 0.03 5.89
C GLY A 83 20.74 -0.89 5.95
N ASN A 84 19.60 -0.47 5.39
CA ASN A 84 18.42 -1.33 5.33
C ASN A 84 18.65 -2.47 4.34
N LYS A 85 18.16 -3.66 4.67
CA LYS A 85 18.24 -4.81 3.76
C LYS A 85 17.19 -4.75 2.66
N ASN A 86 16.04 -4.15 2.96
CA ASN A 86 14.92 -4.02 2.03
C ASN A 86 14.93 -2.63 1.39
N PRO A 87 15.13 -2.54 0.05
CA PRO A 87 15.13 -1.25 -0.64
C PRO A 87 13.73 -0.65 -0.83
N ARG A 88 12.68 -1.46 -0.76
CA ARG A 88 11.32 -1.03 -1.06
C ARG A 88 10.82 -0.01 -0.05
N LEU A 89 10.06 0.96 -0.54
CA LEU A 89 9.46 1.97 0.34
C LEU A 89 8.32 1.36 1.15
N HIS A 90 8.31 1.67 2.44
CA HIS A 90 7.19 1.43 3.34
C HIS A 90 6.13 2.51 3.16
N SER A 91 4.99 2.33 3.81
CA SER A 91 3.86 3.26 3.68
C SER A 91 4.19 4.68 4.13
N ASP A 92 4.94 4.86 5.21
CA ASP A 92 5.34 6.19 5.67
C ASP A 92 6.28 6.87 4.67
N GLU A 93 7.22 6.13 4.11
CA GLU A 93 8.18 6.64 3.15
C GLU A 93 7.50 7.07 1.84
N VAL A 94 6.52 6.28 1.36
CA VAL A 94 5.79 6.65 0.15
C VAL A 94 4.93 7.90 0.35
N LEU A 95 4.35 8.07 1.55
CA LEU A 95 3.58 9.28 1.85
C LEU A 95 4.46 10.53 1.92
N ILE A 96 5.68 10.40 2.44
CA ILE A 96 6.64 11.50 2.42
C ILE A 96 6.99 11.86 0.98
N ALA A 97 7.29 10.86 0.15
CA ALA A 97 7.60 11.07 -1.27
C ALA A 97 6.41 11.72 -2.00
N LEU A 98 5.18 11.30 -1.69
CA LEU A 98 3.98 11.90 -2.25
C LEU A 98 3.83 13.35 -1.84
N CYS A 99 4.08 13.65 -0.59
CA CYS A 99 4.01 15.02 -0.05
C CYS A 99 4.97 15.95 -0.78
N VAL A 100 6.21 15.50 -0.99
CA VAL A 100 7.20 16.29 -1.75
C VAL A 100 6.78 16.44 -3.20
N SER A 101 6.32 15.37 -3.83
CA SER A 101 5.86 15.39 -5.23
C SER A 101 4.67 16.33 -5.43
N ALA A 102 3.79 16.45 -4.43
CA ALA A 102 2.60 17.30 -4.48
C ALA A 102 2.94 18.79 -4.59
N LEU A 103 4.16 19.19 -4.22
CA LEU A 103 4.58 20.59 -4.33
C LEU A 103 4.64 21.07 -5.79
N THR A 104 4.95 20.16 -6.72
CA THR A 104 5.12 20.50 -8.14
C THR A 104 4.20 19.72 -9.08
N ASN A 105 3.48 18.73 -8.56
CA ASN A 105 2.61 17.88 -9.37
C ASN A 105 1.16 17.97 -8.86
N PRO A 106 0.26 18.65 -9.60
CA PRO A 106 -1.14 18.79 -9.18
C PRO A 106 -1.86 17.45 -9.01
N ILE A 107 -1.51 16.42 -9.77
CA ILE A 107 -2.13 15.09 -9.67
C ILE A 107 -1.74 14.44 -8.36
N ALA A 108 -0.47 14.55 -7.97
CA ALA A 108 0.00 14.08 -6.67
C ALA A 108 -0.71 14.82 -5.52
N ALA A 109 -0.93 16.13 -5.68
CA ALA A 109 -1.68 16.93 -4.70
C ALA A 109 -3.14 16.46 -4.59
N MET A 110 -3.78 16.13 -5.71
CA MET A 110 -5.15 15.58 -5.71
C MET A 110 -5.22 14.27 -4.95
N ALA A 111 -4.24 13.38 -5.16
CA ALA A 111 -4.18 12.11 -4.45
C ALA A 111 -3.97 12.33 -2.94
N GLN A 112 -3.03 13.18 -2.57
CA GLN A 112 -2.76 13.49 -1.17
C GLN A 112 -3.99 14.03 -0.45
N ALA A 113 -4.79 14.83 -1.12
CA ALA A 113 -6.02 15.41 -0.56
C ALA A 113 -7.06 14.33 -0.19
N GLN A 114 -6.93 13.12 -0.71
CA GLN A 114 -7.87 12.03 -0.43
C GLN A 114 -7.59 11.30 0.89
N LEU A 115 -6.46 11.54 1.54
CA LEU A 115 -6.07 10.83 2.76
C LEU A 115 -7.16 10.76 3.84
N PRO A 116 -7.90 11.84 4.14
CA PRO A 116 -8.96 11.77 5.16
C PRO A 116 -10.08 10.78 4.84
N LYS A 117 -10.29 10.45 3.56
CA LYS A 117 -11.34 9.52 3.14
C LYS A 117 -11.03 8.06 3.45
N LEU A 118 -9.79 7.76 3.82
CA LEU A 118 -9.38 6.40 4.19
C LEU A 118 -9.89 5.97 5.56
N ARG A 119 -10.32 6.91 6.40
CA ARG A 119 -10.82 6.61 7.74
C ARG A 119 -12.04 5.71 7.68
N GLY A 120 -11.99 4.61 8.43
CA GLY A 120 -13.06 3.62 8.49
C GLY A 120 -13.01 2.54 7.42
N CYS A 121 -12.08 2.63 6.46
CA CYS A 121 -11.92 1.59 5.46
C CYS A 121 -11.35 0.31 6.07
N ASP A 122 -11.72 -0.85 5.51
CA ASP A 122 -11.16 -2.14 5.87
C ASP A 122 -10.08 -2.55 4.88
N ALA A 123 -8.93 -2.99 5.38
CA ALA A 123 -7.82 -3.47 4.56
C ALA A 123 -7.28 -4.78 5.11
N HIS A 124 -6.77 -5.62 4.21
CA HIS A 124 -6.16 -6.90 4.57
C HIS A 124 -4.91 -7.13 3.75
N PHE A 125 -3.89 -7.72 4.37
CA PHE A 125 -2.63 -8.06 3.72
C PHE A 125 -2.35 -9.55 3.81
N THR A 126 -1.75 -10.10 2.76
CA THR A 126 -1.40 -11.52 2.69
C THR A 126 -0.13 -11.86 3.48
N VAL A 127 0.55 -10.86 4.00
CA VAL A 127 1.74 -11.02 4.84
C VAL A 127 1.58 -10.18 6.10
N VAL A 128 2.34 -10.53 7.14
CA VAL A 128 2.38 -9.74 8.38
C VAL A 128 3.04 -8.39 8.07
N LEU A 129 2.37 -7.31 8.44
CA LEU A 129 2.90 -5.97 8.27
C LEU A 129 4.00 -5.67 9.29
N SER A 130 4.95 -4.81 8.90
CA SER A 130 5.88 -4.22 9.85
C SER A 130 5.12 -3.34 10.85
N ASP A 131 5.74 -3.11 12.02
CA ASP A 131 5.14 -2.23 13.02
C ASP A 131 4.90 -0.82 12.50
N VAL A 132 5.80 -0.32 11.67
CA VAL A 132 5.68 1.01 11.05
C VAL A 132 4.45 1.09 10.18
N ASP A 133 4.26 0.10 9.29
CA ASP A 133 3.10 0.07 8.40
C ASP A 133 1.79 -0.10 9.17
N GLU A 134 1.76 -0.99 10.15
CA GLU A 134 0.56 -1.20 10.96
C GLU A 134 0.16 0.06 11.70
N LYS A 135 1.12 0.74 12.34
CA LYS A 135 0.87 1.99 13.05
C LYS A 135 0.36 3.07 12.12
N LEU A 136 0.93 3.19 10.93
CA LEU A 136 0.50 4.19 9.96
C LEU A 136 -0.95 3.94 9.52
N TYR A 137 -1.28 2.71 9.14
CA TYR A 137 -2.63 2.36 8.72
C TYR A 137 -3.65 2.67 9.82
N ARG A 138 -3.35 2.30 11.06
CA ARG A 138 -4.21 2.61 12.21
C ARG A 138 -4.33 4.12 12.43
N ARG A 139 -3.25 4.86 12.26
CA ARG A 139 -3.25 6.32 12.38
C ARG A 139 -4.14 6.98 11.33
N LEU A 140 -4.19 6.42 10.13
CA LEU A 140 -5.09 6.87 9.08
C LEU A 140 -6.55 6.50 9.33
N GLY A 141 -6.81 5.71 10.35
CA GLY A 141 -8.15 5.24 10.70
C GLY A 141 -8.61 4.02 9.91
N ILE A 142 -7.67 3.31 9.28
CA ILE A 142 -7.95 2.09 8.51
C ILE A 142 -7.96 0.90 9.47
N HIS A 143 -8.97 0.05 9.33
CA HIS A 143 -9.07 -1.22 10.07
C HIS A 143 -8.28 -2.27 9.29
N VAL A 144 -7.07 -2.58 9.76
CA VAL A 144 -6.14 -3.45 9.05
C VAL A 144 -6.05 -4.82 9.70
N SER A 145 -5.97 -5.86 8.88
CA SER A 145 -5.68 -7.23 9.30
C SER A 145 -4.65 -7.86 8.35
N CYS A 146 -4.05 -8.96 8.79
CA CYS A 146 -3.02 -9.67 8.04
C CYS A 146 -3.26 -11.16 8.11
N GLU A 147 -2.77 -11.92 7.12
CA GLU A 147 -2.69 -13.35 7.23
C GLU A 147 -1.71 -13.73 8.35
N PRO A 148 -2.02 -14.77 9.15
CA PRO A 148 -1.10 -15.22 10.18
C PRO A 148 0.22 -15.72 9.58
N LYS A 149 1.33 -15.36 10.21
CA LYS A 149 2.66 -15.77 9.77
C LYS A 149 2.79 -17.28 9.62
N TYR A 150 2.20 -18.03 10.54
CA TYR A 150 2.24 -19.49 10.53
C TYR A 150 1.59 -20.06 9.27
N GLU A 151 0.41 -19.57 8.90
CA GLU A 151 -0.31 -20.05 7.71
C GLU A 151 0.47 -19.74 6.43
N ARG A 152 1.08 -18.54 6.37
CA ARG A 152 1.91 -18.16 5.23
C ARG A 152 3.10 -19.10 5.07
N GLN A 153 3.79 -19.43 6.16
CA GLN A 153 4.90 -20.35 6.12
C GLN A 153 4.49 -21.74 5.63
N ARG A 154 3.34 -22.23 6.06
CA ARG A 154 2.81 -23.52 5.61
C ARG A 154 2.55 -23.55 4.11
N LEU A 155 2.01 -22.46 3.57
CA LEU A 155 1.70 -22.37 2.14
C LEU A 155 2.95 -22.40 1.28
N TYR A 156 4.03 -21.80 1.74
CA TYR A 156 5.25 -21.69 0.94
C TYR A 156 6.24 -22.83 1.17
N PHE A 157 6.17 -23.53 2.28
CA PHE A 157 7.12 -24.59 2.61
C PHE A 157 6.56 -26.00 2.41
N LYS A 158 5.44 -26.09 1.76
CA LYS A 158 4.93 -27.36 1.26
C LYS A 158 5.46 -27.63 -0.16
#